data_cdfffc992d99f36b1973a8724c5a1089
#
_entry.id   cdfffc992d99f36b1973a8724c5a1089
#
_cell.length_a   1.000
_cell.length_b   1.000
_cell.length_c   1.000
_cell.angle_alpha   90.00
_cell.angle_beta   90.00
_cell.angle_gamma   90.00
#
_symmetry.space_group_name_H-M   'P 1'
#
loop_
_entity.id
_entity.type
_entity.pdbx_description
1 polymer ?
#
loop_
_entity_poly.entity_id
_entity_poly.type
_entity_poly.pdbx_seq_one_letter_code
_entity_poly.pdbx_strand_id
1 'polypeptide(L)'
;KLQDQLREGALAQARTEPDILRQLWETTGRSTGVKELLHVYPQPHRPSGGEKQRFLLAMAFKKIELHMTHASAPDQAIFVFDEPTGSLDNETRNLFLAFLFNQFRRHPFTTLLITHDYSMISEVFKFHTDLLNSIVFKELTLEKNRLQLNEFSPQSYLKWIKTNQDTPSSHMARKSRRSPKDILLRLESGISVFGRRLVLSRYARSKNAFPLIIRRHQIVYLKASSGVGKTTLAKLIMGLVRGQDFDMRLGKIHLTDTTPTQFWQQLWGKKIGMVFQHADEALNLNVRVKDIFAGLPYPEHITSDYVHRKLEEYFPSEVDYSFLNRPIKYLSGGQKQRLNLLRTLSLDTELLILDEPLNGLDFVSIKNMIDLLRTKQEEGKGILLISHNEEIFDSLGTADRVYLRSERV
;
A
#
# COMPACT_ATOMS: atom_id res chain seq x y z
N LYS A 1 -22.03 -14.33 12.88
CA LYS A 1 -21.64 -13.12 13.62
C LYS A 1 -20.12 -13.15 13.85
N LEU A 2 -19.45 -12.03 13.98
CA LEU A 2 -17.99 -11.98 14.23
C LEU A 2 -17.59 -12.78 15.48
N GLN A 3 -18.38 -12.67 16.52
CA GLN A 3 -18.19 -13.41 17.77
C GLN A 3 -18.32 -14.93 17.56
N ASP A 4 -19.23 -15.36 16.69
CA ASP A 4 -19.45 -16.77 16.39
C ASP A 4 -18.29 -17.31 15.53
N GLN A 5 -17.75 -16.52 14.58
CA GLN A 5 -16.57 -16.86 13.80
C GLN A 5 -15.31 -16.97 14.66
N LEU A 6 -15.16 -16.13 15.67
CA LEU A 6 -14.05 -16.22 16.64
C LEU A 6 -14.15 -17.49 17.52
N ARG A 7 -15.35 -18.03 17.71
CA ARG A 7 -15.59 -19.28 18.46
C ARG A 7 -15.50 -20.52 17.60
N GLU A 8 -15.59 -20.37 16.28
CA GLU A 8 -15.54 -21.49 15.34
C GLU A 8 -14.17 -22.16 15.38
N GLY A 9 -14.13 -23.41 15.87
CA GLY A 9 -12.90 -24.17 16.05
C GLY A 9 -12.12 -23.93 17.36
N ALA A 10 -12.71 -23.23 18.32
CA ALA A 10 -12.11 -23.00 19.64
C ALA A 10 -12.66 -23.97 20.69
N LEU A 11 -11.79 -24.80 21.25
CA LEU A 11 -12.06 -25.53 22.48
C LEU A 11 -12.13 -24.56 23.66
N ALA A 12 -13.03 -24.82 24.62
CA ALA A 12 -13.50 -23.90 25.65
C ALA A 12 -12.45 -23.42 26.69
N GLN A 13 -11.17 -23.75 26.56
CA GLN A 13 -10.18 -23.58 27.65
C GLN A 13 -8.96 -22.70 27.30
N ALA A 14 -8.91 -22.09 26.12
CA ALA A 14 -7.79 -21.21 25.76
C ALA A 14 -8.02 -19.76 26.22
N ARG A 15 -6.93 -18.98 26.34
CA ARG A 15 -7.01 -17.52 26.49
C ARG A 15 -8.07 -16.95 25.58
N THR A 16 -8.91 -16.12 26.12
CA THR A 16 -10.03 -15.59 25.37
C THR A 16 -9.51 -14.75 24.21
N GLU A 17 -10.06 -14.93 23.01
CA GLU A 17 -9.79 -14.11 21.83
C GLU A 17 -9.79 -12.60 22.11
N PRO A 18 -10.59 -12.10 23.10
CA PRO A 18 -10.54 -10.72 23.55
C PRO A 18 -9.15 -10.25 23.97
N ASP A 19 -8.31 -11.10 24.56
CA ASP A 19 -6.99 -10.67 25.04
C ASP A 19 -6.00 -10.50 23.89
N ILE A 20 -6.01 -11.38 22.90
CA ILE A 20 -5.20 -11.26 21.70
C ILE A 20 -5.67 -10.08 20.86
N LEU A 21 -6.97 -9.92 20.68
CA LEU A 21 -7.56 -8.78 19.99
C LEU A 21 -7.26 -7.46 20.69
N ARG A 22 -7.31 -7.43 22.02
CA ARG A 22 -6.99 -6.25 22.80
C ARG A 22 -5.54 -5.82 22.56
N GLN A 23 -4.58 -6.74 22.62
CA GLN A 23 -3.19 -6.45 22.33
C GLN A 23 -2.97 -5.95 20.90
N LEU A 24 -3.62 -6.58 19.90
CA LEU A 24 -3.53 -6.15 18.49
C LEU A 24 -4.26 -4.82 18.21
N TRP A 25 -5.18 -4.39 19.09
CA TRP A 25 -6.04 -3.22 18.88
C TRP A 25 -5.67 -2.01 19.73
N GLU A 26 -5.31 -2.22 20.99
CA GLU A 26 -4.98 -1.13 21.92
C GLU A 26 -3.67 -0.43 21.56
N THR A 27 -2.72 -1.16 20.97
CA THR A 27 -1.44 -0.60 20.48
C THR A 27 -1.62 0.41 19.34
N THR A 28 -2.75 0.41 18.66
CA THR A 28 -3.02 1.35 17.53
C THR A 28 -3.66 2.67 17.99
N GLY A 29 -3.80 2.91 19.29
CA GLY A 29 -4.33 4.19 19.83
C GLY A 29 -5.80 4.47 19.46
N ARG A 30 -6.54 3.47 18.99
CA ARG A 30 -7.95 3.61 18.63
C ARG A 30 -8.83 3.27 19.83
N SER A 31 -9.63 4.25 20.26
CA SER A 31 -10.55 4.17 21.40
C SER A 31 -11.80 3.32 21.19
N THR A 32 -11.98 2.68 20.03
CA THR A 32 -13.08 1.74 19.82
C THR A 32 -12.75 0.45 20.53
N GLY A 33 -13.32 0.26 21.71
CA GLY A 33 -13.08 -0.93 22.52
C GLY A 33 -13.46 -2.20 21.75
N VAL A 34 -12.69 -3.27 21.94
CA VAL A 34 -12.96 -4.61 21.40
C VAL A 34 -14.40 -5.05 21.66
N LYS A 35 -15.02 -4.60 22.75
CA LYS A 35 -16.42 -4.83 23.10
C LYS A 35 -17.38 -4.28 22.04
N GLU A 36 -17.15 -3.10 21.48
CA GLU A 36 -18.01 -2.49 20.45
C GLU A 36 -17.94 -3.22 19.11
N LEU A 37 -16.78 -3.82 18.79
CA LEU A 37 -16.60 -4.62 17.58
C LEU A 37 -17.25 -6.01 17.68
N LEU A 38 -17.34 -6.56 18.87
CA LEU A 38 -17.93 -7.85 19.15
C LEU A 38 -19.45 -7.77 19.36
N HIS A 39 -19.99 -6.59 19.67
CA HIS A 39 -21.43 -6.38 19.81
C HIS A 39 -22.09 -6.09 18.46
N VAL A 40 -23.01 -6.99 18.09
CA VAL A 40 -23.95 -6.77 16.99
C VAL A 40 -25.07 -5.86 17.50
N TYR A 41 -24.94 -4.56 17.29
CA TYR A 41 -26.00 -3.59 17.56
C TYR A 41 -26.58 -3.03 16.26
N PRO A 42 -27.78 -2.47 16.24
CA PRO A 42 -28.85 -2.69 15.25
C PRO A 42 -28.45 -2.55 13.78
N GLN A 43 -27.24 -2.10 13.52
CA GLN A 43 -26.62 -2.16 12.19
C GLN A 43 -25.33 -2.96 12.28
N PRO A 44 -25.16 -4.02 11.44
CA PRO A 44 -23.95 -4.80 11.45
C PRO A 44 -22.77 -3.88 11.09
N HIS A 45 -21.82 -3.75 12.02
CA HIS A 45 -20.57 -3.05 11.75
C HIS A 45 -19.86 -3.76 10.58
N ARG A 46 -19.57 -3.02 9.51
CA ARG A 46 -18.76 -3.54 8.40
C ARG A 46 -17.30 -3.21 8.68
N PRO A 47 -16.49 -4.18 9.12
CA PRO A 47 -15.10 -3.93 9.43
C PRO A 47 -14.33 -3.57 8.16
N SER A 48 -13.38 -2.63 8.30
CA SER A 48 -12.41 -2.29 7.27
C SER A 48 -11.50 -3.48 6.95
N GLY A 49 -10.79 -3.43 5.82
CA GLY A 49 -9.83 -4.49 5.44
C GLY A 49 -8.82 -4.80 6.54
N GLY A 50 -8.19 -3.78 7.13
CA GLY A 50 -7.25 -3.96 8.23
C GLY A 50 -7.89 -4.48 9.53
N GLU A 51 -9.14 -4.16 9.80
CA GLU A 51 -9.88 -4.73 10.94
C GLU A 51 -10.14 -6.22 10.73
N LYS A 52 -10.59 -6.61 9.52
CA LYS A 52 -10.77 -8.03 9.17
C LYS A 52 -9.46 -8.81 9.31
N GLN A 53 -8.36 -8.23 8.83
CA GLN A 53 -7.04 -8.85 8.90
C GLN A 53 -6.62 -9.09 10.36
N ARG A 54 -6.82 -8.12 11.25
CA ARG A 54 -6.53 -8.29 12.69
C ARG A 54 -7.36 -9.40 13.33
N PHE A 55 -8.63 -9.55 12.96
CA PHE A 55 -9.44 -10.67 13.42
C PHE A 55 -8.89 -12.02 12.96
N LEU A 56 -8.53 -12.13 11.68
CA LEU A 56 -7.94 -13.36 11.13
C LEU A 56 -6.63 -13.73 11.85
N LEU A 57 -5.79 -12.74 12.14
CA LEU A 57 -4.55 -12.94 12.89
C LEU A 57 -4.82 -13.42 14.32
N ALA A 58 -5.79 -12.84 15.02
CA ALA A 58 -6.16 -13.29 16.36
C ALA A 58 -6.66 -14.74 16.36
N MET A 59 -7.45 -15.13 15.36
CA MET A 59 -7.89 -16.52 15.18
C MET A 59 -6.73 -17.46 14.90
N ALA A 60 -5.78 -17.06 14.05
CA ALA A 60 -4.60 -17.84 13.72
C ALA A 60 -3.71 -18.06 14.95
N PHE A 61 -3.41 -17.02 15.73
CA PHE A 61 -2.64 -17.13 16.96
C PHE A 61 -3.31 -18.02 17.99
N LYS A 62 -4.62 -17.93 18.15
CA LYS A 62 -5.35 -18.83 19.03
C LYS A 62 -5.21 -20.30 18.59
N LYS A 63 -5.29 -20.58 17.28
CA LYS A 63 -5.08 -21.93 16.76
C LYS A 63 -3.66 -22.45 17.05
N ILE A 64 -2.65 -21.61 16.94
CA ILE A 64 -1.27 -21.94 17.30
C ILE A 64 -1.19 -22.27 18.79
N GLU A 65 -1.70 -21.41 19.67
CA GLU A 65 -1.69 -21.68 21.13
C GLU A 65 -2.38 -22.99 21.49
N LEU A 66 -3.55 -23.23 20.94
CA LEU A 66 -4.31 -24.48 21.16
C LEU A 66 -3.54 -25.71 20.70
N HIS A 67 -2.94 -25.64 19.50
CA HIS A 67 -2.17 -26.76 18.96
C HIS A 67 -0.96 -27.05 19.85
N MET A 68 -0.21 -26.03 20.25
CA MET A 68 0.97 -26.18 21.11
C MET A 68 0.65 -26.69 22.50
N THR A 69 -0.57 -26.42 23.00
CA THR A 69 -0.98 -26.83 24.37
C THR A 69 -1.54 -28.26 24.40
N HIS A 70 -2.18 -28.71 23.30
CA HIS A 70 -2.98 -29.94 23.31
C HIS A 70 -2.55 -31.01 22.30
N ALA A 71 -1.62 -30.73 21.40
CA ALA A 71 -1.19 -31.69 20.39
C ALA A 71 -0.23 -32.75 21.00
N SER A 72 -0.48 -34.00 20.64
CA SER A 72 0.39 -35.15 21.03
C SER A 72 1.77 -35.09 20.34
N ALA A 73 1.90 -34.35 19.23
CA ALA A 73 3.13 -34.13 18.47
C ALA A 73 3.14 -32.71 17.88
N PRO A 74 3.43 -31.69 18.70
CA PRO A 74 3.39 -30.27 18.25
C PRO A 74 4.40 -29.98 17.12
N ASP A 75 5.48 -30.73 17.04
CA ASP A 75 6.59 -30.52 16.08
C ASP A 75 6.23 -30.87 14.62
N GLN A 76 5.08 -31.52 14.38
CA GLN A 76 4.66 -31.93 13.03
C GLN A 76 3.75 -30.91 12.34
N ALA A 77 3.33 -29.85 13.03
CA ALA A 77 2.45 -28.85 12.44
C ALA A 77 3.24 -27.81 11.64
N ILE A 78 2.73 -27.47 10.46
CA ILE A 78 3.18 -26.35 9.64
C ILE A 78 2.10 -25.29 9.61
N PHE A 79 2.42 -24.09 10.05
CA PHE A 79 1.51 -22.94 9.96
C PHE A 79 1.87 -22.11 8.73
N VAL A 80 0.88 -21.84 7.88
CA VAL A 80 1.07 -21.05 6.66
C VAL A 80 0.33 -19.73 6.82
N PHE A 81 1.07 -18.64 6.65
CA PHE A 81 0.56 -17.29 6.60
C PHE A 81 0.77 -16.71 5.21
N ASP A 82 -0.32 -16.46 4.50
CA ASP A 82 -0.31 -15.86 3.18
C ASP A 82 -0.76 -14.39 3.30
N GLU A 83 0.15 -13.46 3.00
CA GLU A 83 -0.04 -12.01 3.10
C GLU A 83 -0.71 -11.54 4.41
N PRO A 84 -0.23 -11.99 5.59
CA PRO A 84 -0.93 -11.73 6.85
C PRO A 84 -0.98 -10.24 7.22
N THR A 85 -0.15 -9.43 6.61
CA THR A 85 0.04 -8.02 6.95
C THR A 85 -0.34 -7.05 5.83
N GLY A 86 -0.82 -7.53 4.69
CA GLY A 86 -1.04 -6.74 3.48
C GLY A 86 -1.97 -5.52 3.60
N SER A 87 -2.81 -5.45 4.65
CA SER A 87 -3.71 -4.31 4.93
C SER A 87 -3.41 -3.65 6.28
N LEU A 88 -2.30 -4.00 6.92
CA LEU A 88 -1.92 -3.51 8.24
C LEU A 88 -0.94 -2.32 8.12
N ASP A 89 -1.00 -1.42 9.09
CA ASP A 89 0.06 -0.44 9.30
C ASP A 89 1.30 -1.09 9.92
N ASN A 90 2.43 -0.40 9.86
CA ASN A 90 3.71 -0.90 10.32
C ASN A 90 3.70 -1.31 11.80
N GLU A 91 2.98 -0.59 12.65
CA GLU A 91 2.90 -0.88 14.06
C GLU A 91 2.21 -2.24 14.30
N THR A 92 1.06 -2.46 13.65
CA THR A 92 0.32 -3.72 13.76
C THR A 92 1.08 -4.89 13.11
N ARG A 93 1.79 -4.64 11.99
CA ARG A 93 2.67 -5.62 11.37
C ARG A 93 3.80 -6.06 12.32
N ASN A 94 4.48 -5.11 12.95
CA ASN A 94 5.58 -5.41 13.87
C ASN A 94 5.08 -6.18 15.10
N LEU A 95 3.87 -5.87 15.57
CA LEU A 95 3.19 -6.63 16.60
C LEU A 95 2.95 -8.09 16.17
N PHE A 96 2.47 -8.30 14.93
CA PHE A 96 2.30 -9.64 14.39
C PHE A 96 3.60 -10.44 14.45
N LEU A 97 4.72 -9.87 13.99
CA LEU A 97 6.03 -10.52 14.05
C LEU A 97 6.45 -10.82 15.49
N ALA A 98 6.27 -9.85 16.40
CA ALA A 98 6.59 -10.04 17.81
C ALA A 98 5.78 -11.18 18.43
N PHE A 99 4.49 -11.28 18.13
CA PHE A 99 3.65 -12.40 18.59
C PHE A 99 4.12 -13.74 18.03
N LEU A 100 4.34 -13.81 16.71
CA LEU A 100 4.80 -15.04 16.03
C LEU A 100 6.11 -15.55 16.65
N PHE A 101 7.09 -14.66 16.78
CA PHE A 101 8.39 -15.02 17.33
C PHE A 101 8.36 -15.32 18.83
N ASN A 102 7.50 -14.66 19.60
CA ASN A 102 7.31 -15.00 21.01
C ASN A 102 6.67 -16.38 21.20
N GLN A 103 5.74 -16.76 20.34
CA GLN A 103 5.21 -18.12 20.35
C GLN A 103 6.28 -19.15 19.97
N PHE A 104 7.07 -18.85 18.95
CA PHE A 104 8.18 -19.73 18.53
C PHE A 104 9.23 -19.89 19.63
N ARG A 105 9.59 -18.84 20.37
CA ARG A 105 10.54 -18.93 21.49
C ARG A 105 10.04 -19.81 22.63
N ARG A 106 8.72 -19.86 22.84
CA ARG A 106 8.10 -20.69 23.89
C ARG A 106 8.03 -22.15 23.47
N HIS A 107 7.60 -22.37 22.25
CA HIS A 107 7.41 -23.68 21.66
C HIS A 107 7.79 -23.59 20.17
N PRO A 108 8.98 -24.06 19.78
CA PRO A 108 9.40 -24.05 18.38
C PRO A 108 8.42 -24.80 17.48
N PHE A 109 8.10 -24.24 16.33
CA PHE A 109 7.22 -24.82 15.32
C PHE A 109 7.66 -24.40 13.92
N THR A 110 7.21 -25.12 12.90
CA THR A 110 7.48 -24.75 11.52
C THR A 110 6.42 -23.76 11.01
N THR A 111 6.88 -22.65 10.44
CA THR A 111 5.98 -21.70 9.79
C THR A 111 6.49 -21.28 8.41
N LEU A 112 5.56 -21.13 7.47
CA LEU A 112 5.80 -20.54 6.17
C LEU A 112 5.08 -19.20 6.13
N LEU A 113 5.86 -18.12 5.99
CA LEU A 113 5.35 -16.75 5.87
C LEU A 113 5.57 -16.27 4.44
N ILE A 114 4.48 -16.05 3.71
CA ILE A 114 4.49 -15.52 2.35
C ILE A 114 4.11 -14.04 2.42
N THR A 115 4.96 -13.17 1.90
CA THR A 115 4.72 -11.73 1.93
C THR A 115 5.50 -10.98 0.85
N HIS A 116 4.99 -9.86 0.42
CA HIS A 116 5.67 -8.88 -0.41
C HIS A 116 6.19 -7.67 0.41
N ASP A 117 6.07 -7.71 1.75
CA ASP A 117 6.53 -6.63 2.62
C ASP A 117 7.97 -6.84 3.07
N TYR A 118 8.91 -6.35 2.28
CA TYR A 118 10.34 -6.44 2.56
C TYR A 118 10.77 -5.70 3.84
N SER A 119 9.96 -4.76 4.34
CA SER A 119 10.30 -4.04 5.58
C SER A 119 10.25 -4.93 6.84
N MET A 120 9.62 -6.11 6.76
CA MET A 120 9.73 -7.13 7.80
C MET A 120 11.17 -7.60 8.02
N ILE A 121 12.00 -7.59 6.99
CA ILE A 121 13.42 -7.95 7.09
C ILE A 121 14.13 -7.02 8.07
N SER A 122 13.93 -5.72 7.93
CA SER A 122 14.51 -4.73 8.85
C SER A 122 14.06 -4.92 10.28
N GLU A 123 12.78 -5.25 10.50
CA GLU A 123 12.25 -5.55 11.84
C GLU A 123 12.93 -6.78 12.45
N VAL A 124 13.09 -7.86 11.67
CA VAL A 124 13.77 -9.08 12.11
C VAL A 124 15.22 -8.78 12.48
N PHE A 125 15.97 -8.10 11.63
CA PHE A 125 17.38 -7.78 11.85
C PHE A 125 17.59 -6.76 12.98
N LYS A 126 16.59 -5.99 13.35
CA LYS A 126 16.68 -4.98 14.41
C LYS A 126 16.28 -5.52 15.78
N PHE A 127 15.24 -6.36 15.85
CA PHE A 127 14.61 -6.72 17.11
C PHE A 127 14.55 -8.23 17.40
N HIS A 128 14.90 -9.09 16.42
CA HIS A 128 14.78 -10.54 16.52
C HIS A 128 16.04 -11.27 16.02
N THR A 129 17.20 -10.67 16.28
CA THR A 129 18.52 -11.20 15.84
C THR A 129 18.84 -12.56 16.40
N ASP A 130 18.30 -12.90 17.57
CA ASP A 130 18.40 -14.20 18.22
C ASP A 130 17.79 -15.35 17.39
N LEU A 131 16.85 -15.04 16.49
CA LEU A 131 16.15 -16.02 15.67
C LEU A 131 16.71 -16.14 14.24
N LEU A 132 17.71 -15.35 13.86
CA LEU A 132 18.22 -15.34 12.48
C LEU A 132 18.69 -16.71 11.98
N ASN A 133 19.25 -17.54 12.85
CA ASN A 133 19.67 -18.90 12.50
C ASN A 133 18.50 -19.88 12.28
N SER A 134 17.29 -19.48 12.70
CA SER A 134 16.06 -20.27 12.53
C SER A 134 15.19 -19.76 11.38
N ILE A 135 15.62 -18.70 10.68
CA ILE A 135 14.86 -18.07 9.60
C ILE A 135 15.58 -18.26 8.27
N VAL A 136 14.88 -18.79 7.28
CA VAL A 136 15.38 -18.93 5.91
C VAL A 136 14.59 -17.96 5.03
N PHE A 137 15.30 -17.12 4.29
CA PHE A 137 14.73 -16.17 3.37
C PHE A 137 14.79 -16.71 1.94
N LYS A 138 13.66 -16.77 1.28
CA LYS A 138 13.54 -17.20 -0.11
C LYS A 138 12.76 -16.17 -0.91
N GLU A 139 13.05 -16.07 -2.19
CA GLU A 139 12.29 -15.25 -3.14
C GLU A 139 11.70 -16.15 -4.22
N LEU A 140 10.38 -16.01 -4.42
CA LEU A 140 9.67 -16.71 -5.48
C LEU A 140 9.65 -15.82 -6.72
N THR A 141 10.35 -16.24 -7.76
CA THR A 141 10.42 -15.52 -9.04
C THR A 141 9.79 -16.33 -10.15
N LEU A 142 9.31 -15.63 -11.19
CA LEU A 142 8.82 -16.25 -12.41
C LEU A 142 9.85 -16.03 -13.53
N GLU A 143 10.61 -17.06 -13.89
CA GLU A 143 11.57 -17.00 -14.97
C GLU A 143 11.15 -17.94 -16.10
N LYS A 144 11.07 -17.41 -17.32
CA LYS A 144 10.70 -18.19 -18.53
C LYS A 144 9.46 -19.06 -18.32
N ASN A 145 8.40 -18.49 -17.71
CA ASN A 145 7.16 -19.18 -17.34
C ASN A 145 7.32 -20.34 -16.33
N ARG A 146 8.41 -20.39 -15.57
CA ARG A 146 8.62 -21.35 -14.49
C ARG A 146 8.80 -20.62 -13.19
N LEU A 147 8.07 -21.07 -12.17
CA LEU A 147 8.27 -20.60 -10.79
C LEU A 147 9.61 -21.16 -10.29
N GLN A 148 10.44 -20.28 -9.77
CA GLN A 148 11.70 -20.62 -9.13
C GLN A 148 11.73 -20.07 -7.71
N LEU A 149 12.16 -20.90 -6.78
CA LEU A 149 12.36 -20.52 -5.39
C LEU A 149 13.87 -20.30 -5.17
N ASN A 150 14.27 -19.06 -5.15
CA ASN A 150 15.67 -18.65 -5.06
C ASN A 150 16.05 -18.27 -3.63
N GLU A 151 17.35 -18.35 -3.31
CA GLU A 151 17.88 -17.76 -2.08
C GLU A 151 17.71 -16.23 -2.15
N PHE A 152 17.16 -15.64 -1.10
CA PHE A 152 17.10 -14.19 -0.97
C PHE A 152 18.12 -13.72 0.06
N SER A 153 18.94 -12.72 -0.33
CA SER A 153 19.90 -12.10 0.58
C SER A 153 19.27 -10.89 1.30
N PRO A 154 18.89 -11.03 2.59
CA PRO A 154 18.36 -9.91 3.36
C PRO A 154 19.32 -8.72 3.42
N GLN A 155 20.64 -8.99 3.43
CA GLN A 155 21.67 -7.96 3.45
C GLN A 155 21.63 -7.07 2.20
N SER A 156 21.21 -7.60 1.06
CA SER A 156 21.03 -6.83 -0.17
C SER A 156 19.95 -5.77 -0.02
N TYR A 157 18.82 -6.13 0.62
CA TYR A 157 17.75 -5.18 0.95
C TYR A 157 18.22 -4.12 1.95
N LEU A 158 18.82 -4.54 3.07
CA LEU A 158 19.30 -3.63 4.11
C LEU A 158 20.35 -2.65 3.59
N LYS A 159 21.29 -3.13 2.76
CA LYS A 159 22.29 -2.30 2.11
C LYS A 159 21.64 -1.29 1.16
N TRP A 160 20.65 -1.71 0.38
CA TRP A 160 19.95 -0.82 -0.55
C TRP A 160 19.18 0.28 0.19
N ILE A 161 18.45 -0.04 1.28
CA ILE A 161 17.78 0.94 2.13
C ILE A 161 18.79 1.96 2.67
N LYS A 162 19.92 1.49 3.22
CA LYS A 162 20.97 2.36 3.75
C LYS A 162 21.56 3.26 2.68
N THR A 163 21.89 2.71 1.52
CA THR A 163 22.43 3.50 0.39
C THR A 163 21.45 4.60 -0.04
N ASN A 164 20.15 4.32 -0.08
CA ASN A 164 19.14 5.33 -0.40
C ASN A 164 19.05 6.44 0.66
N GLN A 165 19.23 6.11 1.95
CA GLN A 165 19.26 7.09 3.05
C GLN A 165 20.51 7.98 3.01
N ASP A 166 21.65 7.38 2.68
CA ASP A 166 22.96 8.04 2.66
C ASP A 166 23.19 8.86 1.37
N THR A 167 22.40 8.58 0.31
CA THR A 167 22.50 9.34 -0.94
C THR A 167 21.97 10.76 -0.68
N PRO A 168 22.85 11.78 -0.60
CA PRO A 168 22.38 13.14 -0.43
C PRO A 168 21.45 13.46 -1.59
N SER A 169 20.32 14.05 -1.31
CA SER A 169 19.48 14.72 -2.32
C SER A 169 20.22 15.93 -2.93
N SER A 170 21.49 15.71 -3.32
CA SER A 170 22.44 16.73 -3.74
C SER A 170 22.03 17.46 -5.01
N HIS A 171 21.10 16.92 -5.79
CA HIS A 171 20.56 17.59 -6.97
C HIS A 171 19.25 18.34 -6.72
N MET A 172 18.56 18.09 -5.59
CA MET A 172 17.26 18.74 -5.29
C MET A 172 17.29 19.70 -4.09
N ALA A 173 18.37 19.74 -3.32
CA ALA A 173 18.62 20.79 -2.33
C ALA A 173 19.01 22.16 -2.96
N ARG A 174 18.86 22.33 -4.28
CA ARG A 174 18.63 23.67 -4.79
C ARG A 174 17.33 24.12 -4.16
N LYS A 175 17.45 25.01 -3.18
CA LYS A 175 16.43 25.96 -2.76
C LYS A 175 15.90 26.66 -4.02
N SER A 176 15.13 25.96 -4.85
CA SER A 176 14.30 26.61 -5.83
C SER A 176 13.42 27.52 -4.97
N ARG A 177 13.52 28.82 -5.17
CA ARG A 177 12.62 29.78 -4.57
C ARG A 177 11.23 29.23 -4.81
N ARG A 178 10.55 28.77 -3.74
CA ARG A 178 9.23 28.14 -3.79
C ARG A 178 8.26 29.16 -4.37
N SER A 179 8.16 29.19 -5.70
CA SER A 179 7.26 30.10 -6.38
C SER A 179 5.82 29.64 -6.20
N PRO A 180 4.86 30.53 -5.97
CA PRO A 180 3.44 30.19 -6.03
C PRO A 180 3.02 29.58 -7.38
N LYS A 181 3.74 29.87 -8.46
CA LYS A 181 3.49 29.31 -9.81
C LYS A 181 3.82 27.82 -9.92
N ASP A 182 4.58 27.27 -8.99
CA ASP A 182 4.99 25.85 -8.99
C ASP A 182 3.94 24.94 -8.31
N ILE A 183 2.89 25.51 -7.72
CA ILE A 183 1.84 24.74 -7.05
C ILE A 183 0.97 24.06 -8.11
N LEU A 184 1.00 22.74 -8.13
CA LEU A 184 0.14 21.91 -8.97
C LEU A 184 -1.19 21.61 -8.30
N LEU A 185 -1.16 21.25 -7.02
CA LEU A 185 -2.33 20.96 -6.22
C LEU A 185 -2.30 21.74 -4.90
N ARG A 186 -3.44 22.31 -4.54
CA ARG A 186 -3.76 22.79 -3.19
C ARG A 186 -5.14 22.27 -2.82
N LEU A 187 -5.23 21.47 -1.78
CA LEU A 187 -6.48 20.94 -1.23
C LEU A 187 -6.62 21.44 0.21
N GLU A 188 -7.73 22.09 0.51
CA GLU A 188 -8.02 22.55 1.87
C GLU A 188 -8.36 21.35 2.78
N SER A 189 -8.09 21.52 4.07
CA SER A 189 -8.27 20.48 5.07
C SER A 189 -9.67 20.54 5.68
N GLY A 190 -10.19 19.41 6.17
CA GLY A 190 -11.46 19.36 6.89
C GLY A 190 -12.63 18.89 6.04
N ILE A 191 -12.38 18.01 5.08
CA ILE A 191 -13.38 17.47 4.15
C ILE A 191 -14.25 16.43 4.86
N SER A 192 -15.57 16.58 4.77
CA SER A 192 -16.52 15.62 5.34
C SER A 192 -16.96 14.59 4.30
N VAL A 193 -16.78 13.30 4.60
CA VAL A 193 -17.11 12.17 3.71
C VAL A 193 -17.47 10.92 4.50
N PHE A 194 -18.54 10.24 4.13
CA PHE A 194 -19.04 9.01 4.78
C PHE A 194 -19.18 9.15 6.32
N GLY A 195 -19.69 10.29 6.83
CA GLY A 195 -19.87 10.57 8.26
C GLY A 195 -18.56 10.74 9.04
N ARG A 196 -17.46 11.02 8.36
CA ARG A 196 -16.15 11.30 8.94
C ARG A 196 -15.60 12.60 8.36
N ARG A 197 -14.90 13.36 9.18
CA ARG A 197 -14.15 14.53 8.76
C ARG A 197 -12.69 14.17 8.59
N LEU A 198 -12.17 14.33 7.37
CA LEU A 198 -10.77 14.12 7.03
C LEU A 198 -9.97 15.40 7.28
N VAL A 199 -9.00 15.33 8.17
CA VAL A 199 -8.18 16.48 8.56
C VAL A 199 -6.72 16.19 8.24
N LEU A 200 -6.13 17.06 7.43
CA LEU A 200 -4.72 17.04 7.06
C LEU A 200 -3.91 17.87 8.06
N SER A 201 -2.71 17.44 8.38
CA SER A 201 -1.78 18.14 9.27
C SER A 201 -0.33 17.98 8.82
N ARG A 202 0.51 18.93 9.21
CA ARG A 202 1.94 18.90 8.86
C ARG A 202 2.74 17.91 9.71
N TYR A 203 2.28 17.63 10.92
CA TYR A 203 2.96 16.75 11.89
C TYR A 203 1.98 15.71 12.42
N ALA A 204 2.46 14.52 12.73
CA ALA A 204 1.65 13.37 13.14
C ALA A 204 0.69 13.67 14.33
N ARG A 205 1.14 14.44 15.32
CA ARG A 205 0.37 14.77 16.53
C ARG A 205 -0.23 16.19 16.54
N SER A 206 -0.12 16.91 15.41
CA SER A 206 -0.65 18.27 15.31
C SER A 206 -2.18 18.27 15.23
N LYS A 207 -2.83 19.09 16.04
CA LYS A 207 -4.27 19.37 15.92
C LYS A 207 -4.57 20.42 14.86
N ASN A 208 -3.58 21.20 14.45
CA ASN A 208 -3.75 22.27 13.49
C ASN A 208 -3.96 21.69 12.08
N ALA A 209 -5.04 22.10 11.45
CA ALA A 209 -5.33 21.77 10.06
C ALA A 209 -4.29 22.44 9.13
N PHE A 210 -3.87 21.72 8.11
CA PHE A 210 -2.91 22.20 7.12
C PHE A 210 -3.34 21.75 5.72
N PRO A 211 -3.32 22.61 4.69
CA PRO A 211 -3.69 22.21 3.34
C PRO A 211 -2.65 21.24 2.76
N LEU A 212 -3.12 20.29 1.96
CA LEU A 212 -2.23 19.48 1.12
C LEU A 212 -1.78 20.35 -0.06
N ILE A 213 -0.48 20.57 -0.14
CA ILE A 213 0.14 21.33 -1.23
C ILE A 213 1.15 20.45 -1.93
N ILE A 214 0.99 20.27 -3.24
CA ILE A 214 1.93 19.54 -4.10
C ILE A 214 2.43 20.49 -5.18
N ARG A 215 3.76 20.54 -5.34
CA ARG A 215 4.43 21.39 -6.34
C ARG A 215 5.05 20.55 -7.45
N ARG A 216 5.45 21.21 -8.52
CA ARG A 216 6.31 20.62 -9.54
C ARG A 216 7.59 20.05 -8.89
N HIS A 217 8.08 18.94 -9.40
CA HIS A 217 9.29 18.27 -8.90
C HIS A 217 9.19 17.83 -7.43
N GLN A 218 7.99 17.63 -6.88
CA GLN A 218 7.79 17.28 -5.47
C GLN A 218 7.10 15.94 -5.32
N ILE A 219 7.64 15.11 -4.43
CA ILE A 219 6.95 13.94 -3.90
C ILE A 219 6.41 14.31 -2.52
N VAL A 220 5.12 14.14 -2.31
CA VAL A 220 4.46 14.29 -1.01
C VAL A 220 3.97 12.91 -0.56
N TYR A 221 4.42 12.48 0.60
CA TYR A 221 4.02 11.22 1.19
C TYR A 221 2.91 11.44 2.21
N LEU A 222 1.74 10.85 1.94
CA LEU A 222 0.58 10.90 2.83
C LEU A 222 0.64 9.77 3.85
N LYS A 223 0.90 10.11 5.10
CA LYS A 223 0.95 9.17 6.21
C LYS A 223 -0.35 9.15 7.00
N ALA A 224 -0.85 7.97 7.29
CA ALA A 224 -1.97 7.73 8.22
C ALA A 224 -2.06 6.25 8.58
N SER A 225 -2.64 5.93 9.72
CA SER A 225 -2.97 4.56 10.09
C SER A 225 -3.92 3.90 9.07
N SER A 226 -3.97 2.58 9.04
CA SER A 226 -4.89 1.85 8.17
C SER A 226 -6.36 2.21 8.48
N GLY A 227 -7.19 2.33 7.43
CA GLY A 227 -8.62 2.62 7.54
C GLY A 227 -8.97 4.07 7.91
N VAL A 228 -8.02 5.00 7.97
CA VAL A 228 -8.26 6.44 8.22
C VAL A 228 -8.88 7.14 7.01
N GLY A 229 -8.71 6.60 5.79
CA GLY A 229 -9.29 7.17 4.57
C GLY A 229 -8.26 7.70 3.57
N LYS A 230 -7.03 7.15 3.53
CA LYS A 230 -6.01 7.52 2.54
C LYS A 230 -6.51 7.37 1.10
N THR A 231 -6.98 6.18 0.75
CA THR A 231 -7.59 5.88 -0.57
C THR A 231 -8.83 6.73 -0.83
N THR A 232 -9.63 7.02 0.21
CA THR A 232 -10.79 7.91 0.09
C THR A 232 -10.36 9.32 -0.29
N LEU A 233 -9.29 9.85 0.34
CA LEU A 233 -8.73 11.16 -0.01
C LEU A 233 -8.20 11.17 -1.45
N ALA A 234 -7.51 10.12 -1.88
CA ALA A 234 -7.06 9.98 -3.27
C ALA A 234 -8.24 9.99 -4.26
N LYS A 235 -9.30 9.24 -3.96
CA LYS A 235 -10.53 9.20 -4.77
C LYS A 235 -11.28 10.55 -4.76
N LEU A 236 -11.25 11.31 -3.65
CA LEU A 236 -11.78 12.68 -3.58
C LEU A 236 -10.99 13.63 -4.51
N ILE A 237 -9.65 13.59 -4.47
CA ILE A 237 -8.78 14.40 -5.34
C ILE A 237 -9.01 14.07 -6.82
N MET A 238 -9.35 12.83 -7.13
CA MET A 238 -9.74 12.40 -8.50
C MET A 238 -11.18 12.75 -8.88
N GLY A 239 -12.01 13.24 -7.94
CA GLY A 239 -13.45 13.48 -8.19
C GLY A 239 -14.28 12.20 -8.36
N LEU A 240 -13.75 11.04 -7.95
CA LEU A 240 -14.44 9.74 -7.98
C LEU A 240 -15.38 9.53 -6.79
N VAL A 241 -15.14 10.27 -5.72
CA VAL A 241 -15.98 10.34 -4.51
C VAL A 241 -16.29 11.81 -4.25
N ARG A 242 -17.50 12.11 -3.79
CA ARG A 242 -17.89 13.44 -3.37
C ARG A 242 -17.76 13.60 -1.85
N GLY A 243 -17.26 14.74 -1.41
CA GLY A 243 -17.19 15.13 0.00
C GLY A 243 -17.79 16.51 0.17
N GLN A 244 -18.34 16.80 1.34
CA GLN A 244 -18.74 18.14 1.73
C GLN A 244 -17.53 18.95 2.18
N ASP A 245 -17.59 20.27 2.06
CA ASP A 245 -16.49 21.19 2.35
C ASP A 245 -15.23 20.91 1.50
N PHE A 246 -15.42 20.36 0.29
CA PHE A 246 -14.34 20.08 -0.63
C PHE A 246 -13.95 21.32 -1.40
N ASP A 247 -12.73 21.80 -1.20
CA ASP A 247 -12.12 22.93 -1.91
C ASP A 247 -10.71 22.55 -2.38
N MET A 248 -10.53 22.46 -3.69
CA MET A 248 -9.28 22.08 -4.31
C MET A 248 -8.94 22.99 -5.49
N ARG A 249 -7.66 23.35 -5.60
CA ARG A 249 -7.12 24.02 -6.79
C ARG A 249 -6.10 23.11 -7.47
N LEU A 250 -6.34 22.85 -8.76
CA LEU A 250 -5.41 22.13 -9.64
C LEU A 250 -4.83 23.14 -10.65
N GLY A 251 -3.66 23.67 -10.35
CA GLY A 251 -3.10 24.81 -11.03
C GLY A 251 -4.03 26.04 -10.93
N LYS A 252 -4.59 26.46 -12.06
CA LYS A 252 -5.57 27.57 -12.13
C LYS A 252 -7.03 27.12 -12.00
N ILE A 253 -7.28 25.83 -12.00
CA ILE A 253 -8.63 25.24 -11.99
C ILE A 253 -9.10 25.14 -10.54
N HIS A 254 -10.27 25.68 -10.23
CA HIS A 254 -10.92 25.58 -8.93
C HIS A 254 -12.00 24.49 -8.99
N LEU A 255 -11.94 23.54 -8.07
CA LEU A 255 -12.79 22.36 -8.00
C LEU A 255 -13.42 22.29 -6.61
N THR A 256 -14.72 22.09 -6.56
CA THR A 256 -15.53 22.05 -5.34
C THR A 256 -16.41 20.80 -5.31
N ASP A 257 -17.14 20.60 -4.24
CA ASP A 257 -18.14 19.55 -4.09
C ASP A 257 -19.27 19.60 -5.14
N THR A 258 -19.52 20.79 -5.72
CA THR A 258 -20.53 21.01 -6.77
C THR A 258 -19.99 20.80 -8.19
N THR A 259 -18.68 20.58 -8.36
CA THR A 259 -18.07 20.40 -9.69
C THR A 259 -18.65 19.17 -10.41
N PRO A 260 -19.19 19.32 -11.64
CA PRO A 260 -19.80 18.21 -12.37
C PRO A 260 -18.78 17.13 -12.74
N THR A 261 -19.20 15.85 -12.75
CA THR A 261 -18.35 14.72 -13.12
C THR A 261 -17.75 14.84 -14.53
N GLN A 262 -18.50 15.41 -15.48
CA GLN A 262 -18.03 15.65 -16.84
C GLN A 262 -16.79 16.56 -16.90
N PHE A 263 -16.69 17.51 -15.97
CA PHE A 263 -15.51 18.36 -15.88
C PHE A 263 -14.28 17.57 -15.42
N TRP A 264 -14.44 16.67 -14.46
CA TRP A 264 -13.39 15.79 -14.01
C TRP A 264 -12.86 14.87 -15.11
N GLN A 265 -13.74 14.37 -15.99
CA GLN A 265 -13.36 13.54 -17.14
C GLN A 265 -12.38 14.23 -18.10
N GLN A 266 -12.45 15.56 -18.18
CA GLN A 266 -11.52 16.35 -19.01
C GLN A 266 -10.12 16.46 -18.40
N LEU A 267 -9.99 16.23 -17.10
CA LEU A 267 -8.73 16.30 -16.35
C LEU A 267 -8.01 14.96 -16.29
N TRP A 268 -8.77 13.86 -16.29
CA TRP A 268 -8.22 12.52 -16.18
C TRP A 268 -7.32 12.19 -17.36
N GLY A 269 -6.12 11.65 -17.05
CA GLY A 269 -5.10 11.29 -18.03
C GLY A 269 -4.40 12.46 -18.72
N LYS A 270 -4.84 13.71 -18.50
CA LYS A 270 -4.24 14.94 -19.07
C LYS A 270 -3.57 15.81 -18.01
N LYS A 271 -4.25 16.05 -16.90
CA LYS A 271 -3.74 16.85 -15.78
C LYS A 271 -3.41 16.01 -14.57
N ILE A 272 -4.22 15.00 -14.31
CA ILE A 272 -4.11 14.14 -13.14
C ILE A 272 -4.26 12.67 -13.55
N GLY A 273 -3.38 11.83 -13.03
CA GLY A 273 -3.41 10.38 -13.16
C GLY A 273 -3.36 9.70 -11.80
N MET A 274 -3.97 8.51 -11.69
CA MET A 274 -3.98 7.73 -10.46
C MET A 274 -3.64 6.26 -10.72
N VAL A 275 -2.72 5.73 -9.93
CA VAL A 275 -2.52 4.30 -9.75
C VAL A 275 -3.39 3.87 -8.57
N PHE A 276 -4.33 2.96 -8.83
CA PHE A 276 -5.26 2.46 -7.82
C PHE A 276 -4.61 1.32 -7.02
N GLN A 277 -5.00 1.20 -5.76
CA GLN A 277 -4.55 0.14 -4.86
C GLN A 277 -4.84 -1.26 -5.42
N HIS A 278 -6.02 -1.43 -6.04
CA HIS A 278 -6.39 -2.65 -6.74
C HIS A 278 -6.39 -2.39 -8.25
N ALA A 279 -5.51 -3.06 -8.96
CA ALA A 279 -5.38 -2.90 -10.41
C ALA A 279 -6.68 -3.20 -11.18
N ASP A 280 -7.52 -4.09 -10.65
CA ASP A 280 -8.81 -4.45 -11.22
C ASP A 280 -9.82 -3.27 -11.24
N GLU A 281 -9.62 -2.23 -10.40
CA GLU A 281 -10.43 -1.00 -10.45
C GLU A 281 -10.06 -0.08 -11.63
N ALA A 282 -8.84 -0.22 -12.14
CA ALA A 282 -8.29 0.67 -13.19
C ALA A 282 -8.27 0.02 -14.57
N LEU A 283 -8.13 -1.30 -14.63
CA LEU A 283 -7.89 -2.03 -15.87
C LEU A 283 -9.20 -2.62 -16.42
N ASN A 284 -9.36 -2.55 -17.73
CA ASN A 284 -10.40 -3.35 -18.39
C ASN A 284 -9.91 -4.79 -18.50
N LEU A 285 -10.44 -5.66 -17.66
CA LEU A 285 -10.01 -7.05 -17.53
C LEU A 285 -10.25 -7.91 -18.76
N ASN A 286 -11.15 -7.49 -19.68
CA ASN A 286 -11.53 -8.25 -20.87
C ASN A 286 -10.67 -7.93 -22.09
N VAL A 287 -9.86 -6.86 -22.07
CA VAL A 287 -8.96 -6.54 -23.15
C VAL A 287 -7.67 -7.35 -23.04
N ARG A 288 -6.92 -7.44 -24.14
CA ARG A 288 -5.61 -8.10 -24.15
C ARG A 288 -4.53 -7.16 -23.65
N VAL A 289 -3.40 -7.70 -23.19
CA VAL A 289 -2.26 -6.91 -22.70
C VAL A 289 -1.79 -5.89 -23.73
N LYS A 290 -1.69 -6.26 -25.02
CA LYS A 290 -1.30 -5.33 -26.09
C LYS A 290 -2.22 -4.13 -26.26
N ASP A 291 -3.47 -4.24 -25.84
CA ASP A 291 -4.48 -3.18 -25.97
C ASP A 291 -4.58 -2.31 -24.70
N ILE A 292 -3.64 -2.43 -23.76
CA ILE A 292 -3.66 -1.77 -22.46
C ILE A 292 -3.76 -0.24 -22.53
N PHE A 293 -3.28 0.35 -23.61
CA PHE A 293 -3.28 1.79 -23.84
C PHE A 293 -4.49 2.31 -24.61
N ALA A 294 -5.35 1.41 -25.12
CA ALA A 294 -6.50 1.81 -25.90
C ALA A 294 -7.45 2.73 -25.09
N GLY A 295 -7.91 3.80 -25.74
CA GLY A 295 -8.84 4.77 -25.16
C GLY A 295 -8.23 5.77 -24.17
N LEU A 296 -6.92 5.80 -23.99
CA LEU A 296 -6.24 6.80 -23.18
C LEU A 296 -5.83 8.02 -24.00
N PRO A 297 -5.82 9.22 -23.37
CA PRO A 297 -5.43 10.46 -24.05
C PRO A 297 -3.91 10.57 -24.18
N TYR A 298 -3.32 9.84 -25.11
CA TYR A 298 -1.90 9.98 -25.40
C TYR A 298 -1.63 11.10 -26.40
N PRO A 299 -0.53 11.85 -26.23
CA PRO A 299 -0.14 12.91 -27.15
C PRO A 299 0.35 12.38 -28.50
N GLU A 300 0.83 11.13 -28.57
CA GLU A 300 1.40 10.51 -29.74
C GLU A 300 0.61 9.29 -30.19
N HIS A 301 0.77 8.92 -31.45
CA HIS A 301 0.15 7.72 -31.99
C HIS A 301 0.82 6.48 -31.34
N ILE A 302 0.03 5.71 -30.58
CA ILE A 302 0.52 4.50 -29.94
C ILE A 302 0.68 3.42 -31.01
N THR A 303 1.94 3.17 -31.41
CA THR A 303 2.28 2.06 -32.28
C THR A 303 2.43 0.76 -31.49
N SER A 304 2.31 -0.38 -32.20
CA SER A 304 2.59 -1.69 -31.59
C SER A 304 4.02 -1.77 -31.03
N ASP A 305 4.99 -1.14 -31.68
CA ASP A 305 6.38 -1.10 -31.22
C ASP A 305 6.56 -0.28 -29.95
N TYR A 306 5.80 0.82 -29.80
CA TYR A 306 5.80 1.58 -28.56
C TYR A 306 5.26 0.73 -27.39
N VAL A 307 4.12 0.07 -27.62
CA VAL A 307 3.51 -0.81 -26.60
C VAL A 307 4.48 -1.92 -26.20
N HIS A 308 5.08 -2.58 -27.21
CA HIS A 308 6.04 -3.67 -26.98
C HIS A 308 7.24 -3.20 -26.14
N ARG A 309 7.91 -2.12 -26.54
CA ARG A 309 9.06 -1.56 -25.81
C ARG A 309 8.69 -1.20 -24.37
N LYS A 310 7.52 -0.58 -24.16
CA LYS A 310 7.06 -0.21 -22.81
C LYS A 310 6.74 -1.43 -21.98
N LEU A 311 6.16 -2.45 -22.56
CA LEU A 311 5.91 -3.71 -21.85
C LEU A 311 7.22 -4.42 -21.48
N GLU A 312 8.21 -4.46 -22.37
CA GLU A 312 9.52 -5.04 -22.08
C GLU A 312 10.24 -4.32 -20.94
N GLU A 313 10.11 -2.99 -20.84
CA GLU A 313 10.68 -2.20 -19.75
C GLU A 313 10.14 -2.63 -18.36
N TYR A 314 8.84 -2.99 -18.28
CA TYR A 314 8.18 -3.35 -17.04
C TYR A 314 8.06 -4.86 -16.79
N PHE A 315 8.21 -5.65 -17.84
CA PHE A 315 8.08 -7.12 -17.83
C PHE A 315 9.27 -7.77 -18.53
N PRO A 316 10.50 -7.51 -18.09
CA PRO A 316 11.66 -8.09 -18.72
C PRO A 316 11.53 -9.63 -18.73
N SER A 317 11.75 -10.25 -19.88
CA SER A 317 11.66 -11.70 -20.09
C SER A 317 10.24 -12.32 -20.09
N GLU A 318 9.17 -11.55 -19.88
CA GLU A 318 7.79 -12.05 -19.91
C GLU A 318 7.07 -11.74 -21.24
N VAL A 319 7.58 -10.77 -22.02
CA VAL A 319 6.90 -10.25 -23.22
C VAL A 319 7.15 -11.16 -24.40
N ASP A 320 6.22 -12.08 -24.61
CA ASP A 320 6.12 -12.89 -25.81
C ASP A 320 4.74 -12.72 -26.48
N TYR A 321 4.54 -13.36 -27.63
CA TYR A 321 3.27 -13.32 -28.34
C TYR A 321 2.09 -13.83 -27.50
N SER A 322 2.32 -14.84 -26.67
CA SER A 322 1.31 -15.42 -25.78
C SER A 322 0.90 -14.41 -24.71
N PHE A 323 1.87 -13.75 -24.05
CA PHE A 323 1.62 -12.72 -23.05
C PHE A 323 0.87 -11.53 -23.64
N LEU A 324 1.30 -11.00 -24.78
CA LEU A 324 0.66 -9.86 -25.46
C LEU A 324 -0.80 -10.12 -25.82
N ASN A 325 -1.15 -11.35 -26.20
CA ASN A 325 -2.51 -11.71 -26.57
C ASN A 325 -3.36 -12.23 -25.41
N ARG A 326 -2.78 -12.37 -24.21
CA ARG A 326 -3.49 -12.83 -23.02
C ARG A 326 -4.46 -11.78 -22.52
N PRO A 327 -5.74 -12.12 -22.23
CA PRO A 327 -6.66 -11.24 -21.55
C PRO A 327 -6.16 -10.89 -20.14
N ILE A 328 -6.30 -9.62 -19.74
CA ILE A 328 -5.77 -9.09 -18.47
C ILE A 328 -6.34 -9.84 -17.25
N LYS A 329 -7.57 -10.35 -17.31
CA LYS A 329 -8.17 -11.13 -16.22
C LYS A 329 -7.38 -12.39 -15.82
N TYR A 330 -6.57 -12.93 -16.73
CA TYR A 330 -5.75 -14.13 -16.48
C TYR A 330 -4.32 -13.81 -16.00
N LEU A 331 -4.01 -12.55 -15.78
CA LEU A 331 -2.73 -12.15 -15.21
C LEU A 331 -2.72 -12.31 -13.69
N SER A 332 -1.54 -12.52 -13.13
CA SER A 332 -1.34 -12.46 -11.67
C SER A 332 -1.60 -11.05 -11.12
N GLY A 333 -1.84 -10.94 -9.81
CA GLY A 333 -2.02 -9.64 -9.13
C GLY A 333 -0.83 -8.70 -9.39
N GLY A 334 0.40 -9.19 -9.26
CA GLY A 334 1.62 -8.40 -9.53
C GLY A 334 1.75 -7.97 -10.98
N GLN A 335 1.40 -8.84 -11.95
CA GLN A 335 1.38 -8.49 -13.37
C GLN A 335 0.35 -7.39 -13.66
N LYS A 336 -0.86 -7.50 -13.10
CA LYS A 336 -1.89 -6.46 -13.22
C LYS A 336 -1.43 -5.14 -12.61
N GLN A 337 -0.77 -5.19 -11.45
CA GLN A 337 -0.26 -3.98 -10.79
C GLN A 337 0.83 -3.30 -11.63
N ARG A 338 1.76 -4.06 -12.21
CA ARG A 338 2.76 -3.53 -13.15
C ARG A 338 2.10 -2.89 -14.39
N LEU A 339 1.04 -3.50 -14.94
CA LEU A 339 0.28 -2.90 -16.05
C LEU A 339 -0.45 -1.61 -15.63
N ASN A 340 -1.04 -1.58 -14.45
CA ASN A 340 -1.68 -0.38 -13.90
C ASN A 340 -0.67 0.78 -13.75
N LEU A 341 0.51 0.49 -13.22
CA LEU A 341 1.62 1.43 -13.13
C LEU A 341 2.07 1.91 -14.51
N LEU A 342 2.39 0.99 -15.42
CA LEU A 342 2.81 1.31 -16.77
C LEU A 342 1.80 2.24 -17.47
N ARG A 343 0.52 1.87 -17.42
CA ARG A 343 -0.57 2.63 -18.04
C ARG A 343 -0.64 4.06 -17.52
N THR A 344 -0.54 4.23 -16.18
CA THR A 344 -0.67 5.54 -15.54
C THR A 344 0.59 6.39 -15.72
N LEU A 345 1.78 5.81 -15.55
CA LEU A 345 3.05 6.53 -15.63
C LEU A 345 3.46 6.88 -17.07
N SER A 346 2.86 6.23 -18.07
CA SER A 346 3.03 6.58 -19.49
C SER A 346 2.18 7.79 -19.91
N LEU A 347 1.20 8.22 -19.08
CA LEU A 347 0.41 9.43 -19.35
C LEU A 347 1.24 10.69 -19.11
N ASP A 348 1.05 11.71 -19.95
CA ASP A 348 1.68 13.02 -19.74
C ASP A 348 0.87 13.92 -18.77
N THR A 349 0.61 13.41 -17.57
CA THR A 349 -0.08 14.16 -16.53
C THR A 349 0.88 15.01 -15.71
N GLU A 350 0.41 16.13 -15.17
CA GLU A 350 1.21 17.01 -14.30
C GLU A 350 1.26 16.49 -12.87
N LEU A 351 0.18 15.85 -12.41
CA LEU A 351 0.03 15.29 -11.07
C LEU A 351 -0.22 13.79 -11.13
N LEU A 352 0.53 13.03 -10.36
CA LEU A 352 0.38 11.59 -10.18
C LEU A 352 -0.06 11.29 -8.74
N ILE A 353 -1.07 10.47 -8.58
CA ILE A 353 -1.49 9.89 -7.30
C ILE A 353 -1.18 8.40 -7.35
N LEU A 354 -0.39 7.93 -6.40
CA LEU A 354 0.03 6.55 -6.34
C LEU A 354 -0.46 5.94 -5.02
N ASP A 355 -1.48 5.09 -5.12
CA ASP A 355 -2.06 4.40 -3.97
C ASP A 355 -1.54 2.97 -3.94
N GLU A 356 -0.70 2.66 -2.95
CA GLU A 356 -0.01 1.39 -2.75
C GLU A 356 0.73 0.87 -3.99
N PRO A 357 1.60 1.67 -4.63
CA PRO A 357 2.21 1.32 -5.91
C PRO A 357 3.17 0.13 -5.86
N LEU A 358 3.67 -0.25 -4.68
CA LEU A 358 4.64 -1.35 -4.52
C LEU A 358 3.99 -2.71 -4.23
N ASN A 359 2.67 -2.75 -4.06
CA ASN A 359 1.96 -3.99 -3.72
C ASN A 359 2.15 -5.06 -4.80
N GLY A 360 2.56 -6.26 -4.37
CA GLY A 360 2.76 -7.41 -5.25
C GLY A 360 3.98 -7.30 -6.18
N LEU A 361 4.90 -6.38 -5.93
CA LEU A 361 6.17 -6.26 -6.64
C LEU A 361 7.29 -7.01 -5.92
N ASP A 362 8.13 -7.69 -6.71
CA ASP A 362 9.40 -8.25 -6.25
C ASP A 362 10.45 -7.15 -5.99
N PHE A 363 11.56 -7.52 -5.34
CA PHE A 363 12.59 -6.55 -4.94
C PHE A 363 13.23 -5.80 -6.11
N VAL A 364 13.41 -6.46 -7.25
CA VAL A 364 13.96 -5.83 -8.47
C VAL A 364 12.97 -4.80 -9.00
N SER A 365 11.69 -5.17 -9.10
CA SER A 365 10.62 -4.29 -9.54
C SER A 365 10.43 -3.08 -8.61
N ILE A 366 10.61 -3.26 -7.29
CA ILE A 366 10.59 -2.15 -6.33
C ILE A 366 11.71 -1.16 -6.62
N LYS A 367 12.96 -1.62 -6.84
CA LYS A 367 14.07 -0.74 -7.18
C LYS A 367 13.80 0.06 -8.45
N ASN A 368 13.38 -0.62 -9.50
CA ASN A 368 13.04 0.00 -10.79
C ASN A 368 11.92 1.04 -10.63
N MET A 369 10.90 0.75 -9.80
CA MET A 369 9.82 1.69 -9.50
C MET A 369 10.33 2.94 -8.79
N ILE A 370 11.21 2.79 -7.81
CA ILE A 370 11.79 3.93 -7.08
C ILE A 370 12.58 4.84 -8.04
N ASP A 371 13.38 4.25 -8.94
CA ASP A 371 14.14 5.00 -9.93
C ASP A 371 13.21 5.71 -10.94
N LEU A 372 12.12 5.04 -11.35
CA LEU A 372 11.11 5.64 -12.20
C LEU A 372 10.40 6.83 -11.53
N LEU A 373 10.08 6.72 -10.22
CA LEU A 373 9.48 7.84 -9.48
C LEU A 373 10.42 9.05 -9.40
N ARG A 374 11.72 8.82 -9.25
CA ARG A 374 12.74 9.88 -9.31
C ARG A 374 12.76 10.55 -10.68
N THR A 375 12.78 9.74 -11.75
CA THR A 375 12.72 10.25 -13.14
C THR A 375 11.46 11.10 -13.36
N LYS A 376 10.29 10.64 -12.93
CA LYS A 376 9.03 11.39 -13.05
C LYS A 376 9.06 12.69 -12.24
N GLN A 377 9.67 12.69 -11.08
CA GLN A 377 9.90 13.89 -10.28
C GLN A 377 10.82 14.88 -11.02
N GLU A 378 11.91 14.40 -11.63
CA GLU A 378 12.85 15.21 -12.42
C GLU A 378 12.21 15.78 -13.69
N GLU A 379 11.26 15.07 -14.30
CA GLU A 379 10.42 15.55 -15.41
C GLU A 379 9.45 16.69 -15.00
N GLY A 380 9.38 17.05 -13.72
CA GLY A 380 8.52 18.12 -13.23
C GLY A 380 7.16 17.68 -12.73
N LYS A 381 6.90 16.38 -12.65
CA LYS A 381 5.63 15.88 -12.10
C LYS A 381 5.55 16.14 -10.60
N GLY A 382 4.35 16.47 -10.10
CA GLY A 382 4.02 16.40 -8.69
C GLY A 382 3.49 15.01 -8.37
N ILE A 383 3.91 14.43 -7.26
CA ILE A 383 3.53 13.05 -6.90
C ILE A 383 2.94 13.05 -5.50
N LEU A 384 1.71 12.54 -5.37
CA LEU A 384 1.12 12.15 -4.09
C LEU A 384 1.29 10.65 -3.91
N LEU A 385 2.02 10.27 -2.88
CA LEU A 385 2.31 8.89 -2.58
C LEU A 385 1.55 8.45 -1.33
N ILE A 386 0.88 7.31 -1.44
CA ILE A 386 0.16 6.65 -0.36
C ILE A 386 0.69 5.24 -0.29
N SER A 387 1.25 4.81 0.85
CA SER A 387 1.74 3.45 1.02
C SER A 387 1.87 3.05 2.48
N HIS A 388 1.83 1.75 2.74
CA HIS A 388 2.21 1.14 4.01
C HIS A 388 3.71 0.82 4.09
N ASN A 389 4.42 0.81 2.96
CA ASN A 389 5.88 0.57 2.87
C ASN A 389 6.69 1.82 3.29
N GLU A 390 6.47 2.28 4.54
CA GLU A 390 7.05 3.54 5.04
C GLU A 390 8.57 3.55 4.99
N GLU A 391 9.21 2.43 5.32
CA GLU A 391 10.67 2.35 5.34
C GLU A 391 11.29 2.64 3.98
N ILE A 392 10.71 2.06 2.91
CA ILE A 392 11.19 2.26 1.54
C ILE A 392 11.05 3.73 1.14
N PHE A 393 9.88 4.32 1.38
CA PHE A 393 9.64 5.71 0.97
C PHE A 393 10.29 6.74 1.90
N ASP A 394 10.46 6.43 3.17
CA ASP A 394 11.23 7.27 4.09
C ASP A 394 12.73 7.26 3.72
N SER A 395 13.25 6.17 3.15
CA SER A 395 14.63 6.10 2.68
C SER A 395 14.93 7.02 1.49
N LEU A 396 13.90 7.45 0.74
CA LEU A 396 14.11 8.36 -0.40
C LEU A 396 14.59 9.76 0.01
N GLY A 397 14.41 10.16 1.26
CA GLY A 397 14.91 11.45 1.79
C GLY A 397 14.32 12.71 1.15
N THR A 398 13.63 12.56 0.02
CA THR A 398 13.13 13.66 -0.85
C THR A 398 11.66 13.94 -0.68
N ALA A 399 10.91 13.08 0.04
CA ALA A 399 9.48 13.22 0.18
C ALA A 399 9.11 14.15 1.35
N ASP A 400 8.34 15.20 1.06
CA ASP A 400 7.64 15.96 2.10
C ASP A 400 6.52 15.10 2.69
N ARG A 401 6.31 15.18 4.01
CA ARG A 401 5.31 14.35 4.70
C ARG A 401 4.09 15.18 5.09
N VAL A 402 2.91 14.63 4.86
CA VAL A 402 1.62 15.16 5.32
C VAL A 402 0.88 14.03 6.03
N TYR A 403 0.23 14.34 7.13
CA TYR A 403 -0.47 13.38 7.97
C TYR A 403 -1.98 13.56 7.83
N LEU A 404 -2.68 12.43 7.69
CA LEU A 404 -4.13 12.38 7.62
C LEU A 404 -4.69 11.75 8.89
N ARG A 405 -5.68 12.39 9.48
CA ARG A 405 -6.52 11.82 10.55
C ARG A 405 -8.00 11.93 10.18
N SER A 406 -8.81 11.09 10.76
CA SER A 406 -10.27 11.18 10.65
C SER A 406 -10.90 11.44 12.02
N GLU A 407 -11.85 12.35 12.03
CA GLU A 407 -12.69 12.68 13.19
C GLU A 407 -14.12 12.22 12.89
N ARG A 408 -14.87 11.76 13.88
CA ARG A 408 -16.31 11.50 13.70
C ARG A 408 -17.01 12.85 13.64
N VAL A 409 -17.93 13.01 12.69
CA VAL A 409 -18.81 14.19 12.59
C VAL A 409 -20.02 13.95 13.44
#